data_88198cef4e9cb9e9090eaea67c1343a1
#
_entry.id   88198cef4e9cb9e9090eaea67c1343a1
#
_cell.length_a   1.000
_cell.length_b   1.000
_cell.length_c   1.000
_cell.angle_alpha   90.00
_cell.angle_beta   90.00
_cell.angle_gamma   90.00
#
_symmetry.space_group_name_H-M   'P 1'
#
loop_
_entity.id
_entity.type
_entity.pdbx_description
1 polymer ?
#
loop_
_entity_poly.entity_id
_entity_poly.type
_entity_poly.pdbx_seq_one_letter_code
_entity_poly.pdbx_strand_id
1 'polypeptide(L)'
;MTLNQPEYFTKYENLHFHRDENGILEVRMHTNNGSLVFTGKTHREFPDAFYDISRDRDNRVVILTGTGDAWMAEIDFASLGDVTNPREWDKTYWEGKKVLQNLLDIEVPVISAVNGAALLHSEYILTTDIILASENAVFQDMPHLNAGIVPGDGVHILWPLALGLYRGRYFLLTQEKLTAQQAYELNVVHEVLPQSQLMERAWEIARTLAKQPTLNLRYTRVALTQRLKRLVNEGIGYGLALEGITATDLRNT
;
A
#
# COMPACT_ATOMS: atom_id res chain seq x y z
N MET A 1 -19.33 24.90 -5.96
CA MET A 1 -19.71 23.78 -6.85
C MET A 1 -19.51 22.51 -6.06
N THR A 2 -20.55 21.76 -5.78
CA THR A 2 -20.43 20.41 -5.18
C THR A 2 -19.66 19.55 -6.19
N LEU A 3 -18.47 19.07 -5.81
CA LEU A 3 -17.73 18.12 -6.62
C LEU A 3 -18.64 16.90 -6.81
N ASN A 4 -18.91 16.56 -8.06
CA ASN A 4 -19.70 15.37 -8.36
C ASN A 4 -18.93 14.15 -7.84
N GLN A 5 -19.57 13.29 -7.05
CA GLN A 5 -18.91 12.08 -6.59
C GLN A 5 -18.63 11.17 -7.80
N PRO A 6 -17.37 10.78 -8.04
CA PRO A 6 -17.04 9.88 -9.14
C PRO A 6 -17.69 8.50 -8.95
N GLU A 7 -17.98 7.82 -10.05
CA GLU A 7 -18.61 6.48 -10.02
C GLU A 7 -17.80 5.46 -9.19
N TYR A 8 -16.47 5.57 -9.17
CA TYR A 8 -15.63 4.63 -8.43
C TYR A 8 -15.80 4.69 -6.90
N PHE A 9 -16.42 5.74 -6.34
CA PHE A 9 -16.67 5.83 -4.89
C PHE A 9 -17.61 4.75 -4.37
N THR A 10 -18.41 4.15 -5.23
CA THR A 10 -19.37 3.08 -4.89
C THR A 10 -19.05 1.75 -5.58
N LYS A 11 -17.93 1.68 -6.32
CA LYS A 11 -17.58 0.54 -7.15
C LYS A 11 -16.91 -0.60 -6.36
N TYR A 12 -16.16 -0.28 -5.32
CA TYR A 12 -15.30 -1.19 -4.59
C TYR A 12 -15.85 -1.49 -3.20
N GLU A 13 -16.04 -2.77 -2.89
CA GLU A 13 -16.67 -3.19 -1.63
C GLU A 13 -15.76 -2.99 -0.42
N ASN A 14 -14.45 -3.10 -0.62
CA ASN A 14 -13.47 -3.07 0.46
C ASN A 14 -12.76 -1.71 0.62
N LEU A 15 -13.24 -0.68 -0.09
CA LEU A 15 -12.72 0.68 -0.02
C LEU A 15 -13.86 1.67 0.22
N HIS A 16 -13.71 2.47 1.25
CA HIS A 16 -14.56 3.62 1.50
C HIS A 16 -13.83 4.89 1.09
N PHE A 17 -14.51 5.74 0.32
CA PHE A 17 -13.97 6.99 -0.20
C PHE A 17 -14.69 8.18 0.41
N HIS A 18 -13.92 9.16 0.86
CA HIS A 18 -14.43 10.46 1.29
C HIS A 18 -13.56 11.57 0.69
N ARG A 19 -14.16 12.46 -0.10
CA ARG A 19 -13.45 13.62 -0.66
C ARG A 19 -14.06 14.91 -0.17
N ASP A 20 -13.23 15.79 0.40
CA ASP A 20 -13.66 17.11 0.81
C ASP A 20 -13.72 18.10 -0.37
N GLU A 21 -14.22 19.30 -0.10
CA GLU A 21 -14.35 20.38 -1.09
C GLU A 21 -13.00 20.90 -1.63
N ASN A 22 -11.90 20.63 -0.93
CA ASN A 22 -10.54 21.00 -1.34
C ASN A 22 -9.85 19.93 -2.20
N GLY A 23 -10.54 18.83 -2.52
CA GLY A 23 -10.00 17.73 -3.29
C GLY A 23 -9.09 16.78 -2.50
N ILE A 24 -9.18 16.77 -1.18
CA ILE A 24 -8.48 15.81 -0.33
C ILE A 24 -9.31 14.53 -0.29
N LEU A 25 -8.76 13.44 -0.81
CA LEU A 25 -9.41 12.13 -0.87
C LEU A 25 -8.88 11.23 0.25
N GLU A 26 -9.74 10.88 1.20
CA GLU A 26 -9.49 9.79 2.14
C GLU A 26 -9.95 8.47 1.52
N VAL A 27 -9.06 7.48 1.52
CA VAL A 27 -9.30 6.10 1.08
C VAL A 27 -9.09 5.20 2.29
N ARG A 28 -10.15 4.55 2.72
CA ARG A 28 -10.16 3.69 3.89
C ARG A 28 -10.42 2.25 3.51
N MET A 29 -9.45 1.39 3.79
CA MET A 29 -9.54 -0.05 3.54
C MET A 29 -10.37 -0.71 4.66
N HIS A 30 -11.30 -1.56 4.30
CA HIS A 30 -12.17 -2.23 5.27
C HIS A 30 -12.78 -3.54 4.74
N THR A 31 -13.26 -4.37 5.67
CA THR A 31 -14.19 -5.47 5.41
C THR A 31 -15.38 -5.29 6.36
N ASN A 32 -16.58 -5.08 5.81
CA ASN A 32 -17.82 -4.88 6.60
C ASN A 32 -17.69 -3.77 7.67
N ASN A 33 -17.03 -2.65 7.35
CA ASN A 33 -16.73 -1.53 8.25
C ASN A 33 -15.78 -1.86 9.43
N GLY A 34 -15.16 -3.03 9.45
CA GLY A 34 -14.09 -3.43 10.37
C GLY A 34 -12.73 -3.45 9.70
N SER A 35 -11.72 -3.98 10.41
CA SER A 35 -10.38 -4.18 9.84
C SER A 35 -10.45 -5.01 8.56
N LEU A 36 -9.59 -4.69 7.61
CA LEU A 36 -9.56 -5.37 6.32
C LEU A 36 -9.10 -6.83 6.49
N VAL A 37 -9.88 -7.75 5.98
CA VAL A 37 -9.45 -9.11 5.66
C VAL A 37 -9.08 -9.13 4.17
N PHE A 38 -7.81 -9.35 3.88
CA PHE A 38 -7.34 -9.40 2.50
C PHE A 38 -7.78 -10.71 1.83
N THR A 39 -8.36 -10.61 0.66
CA THR A 39 -8.97 -11.72 -0.07
C THR A 39 -8.58 -11.68 -1.54
N GLY A 40 -8.83 -12.74 -2.29
CA GLY A 40 -8.71 -12.73 -3.75
C GLY A 40 -9.59 -11.67 -4.43
N LYS A 41 -10.64 -11.18 -3.76
CA LYS A 41 -11.44 -10.05 -4.24
C LYS A 41 -10.69 -8.72 -4.07
N THR A 42 -10.14 -8.47 -2.89
CA THR A 42 -9.34 -7.25 -2.64
C THR A 42 -8.10 -7.21 -3.51
N HIS A 43 -7.47 -8.37 -3.75
CA HIS A 43 -6.31 -8.50 -4.65
C HIS A 43 -6.64 -8.02 -6.07
N ARG A 44 -7.86 -8.31 -6.56
CA ARG A 44 -8.34 -7.83 -7.89
C ARG A 44 -8.81 -6.38 -7.87
N GLU A 45 -9.49 -5.95 -6.80
CA GLU A 45 -10.10 -4.62 -6.73
C GLU A 45 -9.08 -3.50 -6.54
N PHE A 46 -8.02 -3.71 -5.76
CA PHE A 46 -7.07 -2.65 -5.43
C PHE A 46 -6.31 -2.09 -6.62
N PRO A 47 -5.80 -2.89 -7.57
CA PRO A 47 -5.21 -2.34 -8.80
C PRO A 47 -6.16 -1.42 -9.55
N ASP A 48 -7.41 -1.83 -9.71
CA ASP A 48 -8.43 -1.04 -10.43
C ASP A 48 -8.79 0.23 -9.67
N ALA A 49 -8.92 0.15 -8.34
CA ALA A 49 -9.23 1.30 -7.50
C ALA A 49 -8.11 2.35 -7.55
N PHE A 50 -6.86 1.94 -7.43
CA PHE A 50 -5.73 2.87 -7.53
C PHE A 50 -5.57 3.44 -8.94
N TYR A 51 -5.94 2.69 -9.98
CA TYR A 51 -6.04 3.22 -11.33
C TYR A 51 -7.12 4.30 -11.44
N ASP A 52 -8.33 4.07 -10.93
CA ASP A 52 -9.41 5.06 -10.94
C ASP A 52 -9.03 6.32 -10.15
N ILE A 53 -8.37 6.17 -8.97
CA ILE A 53 -7.85 7.30 -8.18
C ILE A 53 -6.79 8.09 -8.98
N SER A 54 -5.88 7.40 -9.69
CA SER A 54 -4.80 8.03 -10.44
C SER A 54 -5.31 8.90 -11.60
N ARG A 55 -6.44 8.51 -12.20
CA ARG A 55 -7.07 9.23 -13.31
C ARG A 55 -7.93 10.41 -12.87
N ASP A 56 -8.36 10.44 -11.62
CA ASP A 56 -9.24 11.48 -11.10
C ASP A 56 -8.44 12.77 -10.87
N ARG A 57 -8.66 13.73 -11.77
CA ARG A 57 -7.92 15.01 -11.76
C ARG A 57 -8.42 15.99 -10.71
N ASP A 58 -9.54 15.70 -10.05
CA ASP A 58 -10.08 16.51 -8.95
C ASP A 58 -9.39 16.18 -7.62
N ASN A 59 -8.67 15.04 -7.54
CA ASN A 59 -7.84 14.73 -6.39
C ASN A 59 -6.63 15.67 -6.33
N ARG A 60 -6.37 16.20 -5.14
CA ARG A 60 -5.23 17.08 -4.83
C ARG A 60 -4.26 16.48 -3.83
N VAL A 61 -4.76 15.72 -2.88
CA VAL A 61 -3.99 14.91 -1.92
C VAL A 61 -4.79 13.65 -1.65
N VAL A 62 -4.12 12.52 -1.49
CA VAL A 62 -4.75 11.26 -1.08
C VAL A 62 -4.24 10.89 0.31
N ILE A 63 -5.15 10.49 1.20
CA ILE A 63 -4.85 9.86 2.49
C ILE A 63 -5.28 8.41 2.40
N LEU A 64 -4.36 7.48 2.60
CA LEU A 64 -4.63 6.05 2.61
C LEU A 64 -4.53 5.53 4.05
N THR A 65 -5.55 4.81 4.51
CA THR A 65 -5.59 4.28 5.88
C THR A 65 -6.37 2.97 5.95
N GLY A 66 -6.18 2.20 7.02
CA GLY A 66 -7.02 1.05 7.35
C GLY A 66 -8.22 1.43 8.20
N THR A 67 -8.98 0.44 8.63
CA THR A 67 -10.11 0.55 9.56
C THR A 67 -9.81 -0.22 10.84
N GLY A 68 -10.30 0.26 11.97
CA GLY A 68 -10.05 -0.36 13.27
C GLY A 68 -8.60 -0.18 13.73
N ASP A 69 -7.98 -1.26 14.20
CA ASP A 69 -6.65 -1.30 14.79
C ASP A 69 -5.58 -1.95 13.88
N ALA A 70 -5.91 -2.17 12.62
CA ALA A 70 -4.99 -2.73 11.62
C ALA A 70 -4.98 -1.90 10.33
N TRP A 71 -3.79 -1.76 9.76
CA TRP A 71 -3.62 -1.33 8.38
C TRP A 71 -4.03 -2.47 7.44
N MET A 72 -3.35 -3.60 7.55
CA MET A 72 -3.65 -4.84 6.84
C MET A 72 -2.91 -5.97 7.55
N ALA A 73 -3.65 -6.85 8.26
CA ALA A 73 -3.07 -7.85 9.13
C ALA A 73 -3.65 -9.25 8.94
N GLU A 74 -4.78 -9.38 8.28
CA GLU A 74 -5.48 -10.64 8.07
C GLU A 74 -5.63 -10.97 6.59
N ILE A 75 -5.44 -12.24 6.24
CA ILE A 75 -5.59 -12.75 4.87
C ILE A 75 -6.39 -14.05 4.87
N ASP A 76 -7.36 -14.14 3.97
CA ASP A 76 -8.03 -15.38 3.63
C ASP A 76 -7.34 -16.04 2.44
N PHE A 77 -6.35 -16.89 2.72
CA PHE A 77 -5.60 -17.61 1.71
C PHE A 77 -6.49 -18.48 0.82
N ALA A 78 -7.56 -19.06 1.35
CA ALA A 78 -8.46 -19.91 0.57
C ALA A 78 -9.16 -19.14 -0.55
N SER A 79 -9.41 -17.86 -0.35
CA SER A 79 -10.05 -16.97 -1.34
C SER A 79 -9.13 -16.59 -2.53
N LEU A 80 -7.81 -16.78 -2.40
CA LEU A 80 -6.84 -16.47 -3.46
C LEU A 80 -6.88 -17.47 -4.63
N GLY A 81 -7.56 -18.62 -4.44
CA GLY A 81 -7.60 -19.69 -5.42
C GLY A 81 -6.38 -20.62 -5.35
N ASP A 82 -6.17 -21.40 -6.40
CA ASP A 82 -5.04 -22.35 -6.47
C ASP A 82 -3.78 -21.64 -6.98
N VAL A 83 -3.05 -21.00 -6.06
CA VAL A 83 -1.78 -20.31 -6.37
C VAL A 83 -0.69 -21.24 -6.89
N THR A 84 -0.87 -22.56 -6.75
CA THR A 84 0.03 -23.58 -7.32
C THR A 84 -0.23 -23.84 -8.80
N ASN A 85 -1.36 -23.36 -9.34
CA ASN A 85 -1.70 -23.45 -10.74
C ASN A 85 -1.09 -22.28 -11.52
N PRO A 86 -0.21 -22.50 -12.49
CA PRO A 86 0.42 -21.40 -13.25
C PRO A 86 -0.55 -20.46 -13.96
N ARG A 87 -1.74 -20.92 -14.33
CA ARG A 87 -2.76 -20.06 -14.98
C ARG A 87 -3.50 -19.16 -13.98
N GLU A 88 -3.69 -19.63 -12.76
CA GLU A 88 -4.22 -18.80 -11.68
C GLU A 88 -3.14 -17.83 -11.20
N TRP A 89 -1.89 -18.30 -11.10
CA TRP A 89 -0.76 -17.43 -10.77
C TRP A 89 -0.56 -16.30 -11.78
N ASP A 90 -0.79 -16.51 -13.06
CA ASP A 90 -0.70 -15.47 -14.10
C ASP A 90 -1.62 -14.27 -13.79
N LYS A 91 -2.82 -14.52 -13.23
CA LYS A 91 -3.73 -13.46 -12.77
C LYS A 91 -3.15 -12.71 -11.56
N THR A 92 -2.69 -13.46 -10.56
CA THR A 92 -2.04 -12.91 -9.35
C THR A 92 -0.81 -12.07 -9.72
N TYR A 93 0.02 -12.58 -10.66
CA TYR A 93 1.16 -11.86 -11.21
C TYR A 93 0.75 -10.51 -11.83
N TRP A 94 -0.29 -10.51 -12.66
CA TRP A 94 -0.74 -9.29 -13.32
C TRP A 94 -1.29 -8.29 -12.30
N GLU A 95 -2.12 -8.73 -11.37
CA GLU A 95 -2.74 -7.92 -10.33
C GLU A 95 -1.68 -7.33 -9.38
N GLY A 96 -0.78 -8.14 -8.85
CA GLY A 96 0.31 -7.71 -7.96
C GLY A 96 1.26 -6.72 -8.61
N LYS A 97 1.53 -6.89 -9.91
CA LYS A 97 2.30 -5.91 -10.68
C LYS A 97 1.54 -4.59 -10.82
N LYS A 98 0.24 -4.65 -11.12
CA LYS A 98 -0.58 -3.45 -11.38
C LYS A 98 -0.86 -2.63 -10.14
N VAL A 99 -1.02 -3.25 -8.99
CA VAL A 99 -1.32 -2.51 -7.76
C VAL A 99 -0.23 -1.49 -7.42
N LEU A 100 1.05 -1.89 -7.46
CA LEU A 100 2.16 -0.97 -7.17
C LEU A 100 2.35 0.07 -8.27
N GLN A 101 2.20 -0.32 -9.54
CA GLN A 101 2.29 0.61 -10.65
C GLN A 101 1.23 1.70 -10.53
N ASN A 102 -0.02 1.32 -10.27
CA ASN A 102 -1.15 2.25 -10.19
C ASN A 102 -1.10 3.14 -8.94
N LEU A 103 -0.60 2.63 -7.80
CA LEU A 103 -0.32 3.46 -6.62
C LEU A 103 0.71 4.55 -6.93
N LEU A 104 1.79 4.19 -7.63
CA LEU A 104 2.82 5.13 -8.03
C LEU A 104 2.35 6.07 -9.14
N ASP A 105 1.33 5.71 -9.91
CA ASP A 105 0.74 6.56 -10.95
C ASP A 105 -0.26 7.59 -10.42
N ILE A 106 -0.60 7.56 -9.13
CA ILE A 106 -1.30 8.66 -8.48
C ILE A 106 -0.34 9.86 -8.49
N GLU A 107 -0.64 10.90 -9.27
CA GLU A 107 0.26 12.04 -9.49
C GLU A 107 0.17 13.14 -8.40
N VAL A 108 -0.70 13.00 -7.42
CA VAL A 108 -0.83 13.93 -6.29
C VAL A 108 -0.22 13.31 -5.03
N PRO A 109 0.25 14.11 -4.04
CA PRO A 109 0.81 13.56 -2.81
C PRO A 109 -0.10 12.54 -2.14
N VAL A 110 0.50 11.44 -1.69
CA VAL A 110 -0.17 10.37 -0.96
C VAL A 110 0.40 10.28 0.45
N ILE A 111 -0.48 10.31 1.44
CA ILE A 111 -0.16 10.17 2.86
C ILE A 111 -0.66 8.80 3.31
N SER A 112 0.23 7.95 3.81
CA SER A 112 -0.17 6.76 4.56
C SER A 112 -0.37 7.10 6.02
N ALA A 113 -1.59 6.93 6.53
CA ALA A 113 -1.91 6.99 7.95
C ALA A 113 -2.06 5.55 8.48
N VAL A 114 -0.94 4.99 8.94
CA VAL A 114 -0.86 3.57 9.36
C VAL A 114 -1.46 3.42 10.74
N ASN A 115 -2.73 3.01 10.79
CA ASN A 115 -3.55 2.99 11.99
C ASN A 115 -3.29 1.79 12.93
N GLY A 116 -2.42 0.84 12.55
CA GLY A 116 -2.13 -0.34 13.36
C GLY A 116 -1.27 -1.35 12.60
N ALA A 117 -1.49 -2.63 12.84
CA ALA A 117 -0.69 -3.71 12.28
C ALA A 117 -0.69 -3.72 10.74
N ALA A 118 0.50 -3.61 10.14
CA ALA A 118 0.78 -3.69 8.71
C ALA A 118 1.65 -4.93 8.45
N LEU A 119 1.02 -6.10 8.50
CA LEU A 119 1.67 -7.41 8.42
C LEU A 119 1.64 -7.98 7.00
N LEU A 120 0.76 -7.44 6.17
CA LEU A 120 0.55 -7.79 4.76
C LEU A 120 0.69 -6.53 3.92
N HIS A 121 1.23 -6.67 2.73
CA HIS A 121 1.33 -5.58 1.75
C HIS A 121 1.79 -4.25 2.35
N SER A 122 2.75 -4.33 3.29
CA SER A 122 3.36 -3.15 3.91
C SER A 122 4.19 -2.32 2.92
N GLU A 123 4.50 -2.88 1.77
CA GLU A 123 5.14 -2.19 0.64
C GLU A 123 4.25 -1.12 0.01
N TYR A 124 2.92 -1.20 0.12
CA TYR A 124 2.03 -0.13 -0.34
C TYR A 124 2.34 1.18 0.38
N ILE A 125 2.61 1.11 1.68
CA ILE A 125 3.01 2.25 2.52
C ILE A 125 4.26 2.92 1.94
N LEU A 126 5.23 2.12 1.51
CA LEU A 126 6.52 2.60 0.98
C LEU A 126 6.43 3.20 -0.43
N THR A 127 5.27 3.10 -1.10
CA THR A 127 5.00 3.81 -2.36
C THR A 127 4.46 5.23 -2.14
N THR A 128 4.13 5.59 -0.90
CA THR A 128 3.55 6.88 -0.55
C THR A 128 4.62 7.91 -0.18
N ASP A 129 4.23 9.18 -0.08
CA ASP A 129 5.20 10.28 0.09
C ASP A 129 5.40 10.65 1.56
N ILE A 130 4.37 10.48 2.38
CA ILE A 130 4.38 10.78 3.81
C ILE A 130 3.79 9.60 4.57
N ILE A 131 4.53 9.10 5.55
CA ILE A 131 4.14 7.96 6.36
C ILE A 131 3.99 8.40 7.81
N LEU A 132 2.76 8.39 8.30
CA LEU A 132 2.42 8.59 9.69
C LEU A 132 2.01 7.24 10.28
N ALA A 133 2.39 6.95 11.51
CA ALA A 133 2.02 5.71 12.16
C ALA A 133 1.42 5.96 13.55
N SER A 134 0.42 5.17 13.91
CA SER A 134 0.00 5.09 15.30
C SER A 134 1.10 4.44 16.15
N GLU A 135 1.15 4.75 17.42
CA GLU A 135 2.08 4.14 18.38
C GLU A 135 1.97 2.62 18.46
N ASN A 136 0.81 2.08 18.07
CA ASN A 136 0.52 0.64 18.04
C ASN A 136 0.86 -0.02 16.68
N ALA A 137 1.31 0.73 15.69
CA ALA A 137 1.61 0.17 14.38
C ALA A 137 2.84 -0.75 14.44
N VAL A 138 2.74 -1.85 13.68
CA VAL A 138 3.80 -2.85 13.52
C VAL A 138 3.92 -3.18 12.05
N PHE A 139 5.15 -3.23 11.55
CA PHE A 139 5.45 -3.53 10.16
C PHE A 139 6.13 -4.91 10.06
N GLN A 140 5.69 -5.73 9.12
CA GLN A 140 6.27 -7.04 8.84
C GLN A 140 5.94 -7.46 7.40
N ASP A 141 6.70 -8.39 6.86
CA ASP A 141 6.31 -9.22 5.71
C ASP A 141 5.94 -10.62 6.24
N MET A 142 4.70 -10.77 6.70
CA MET A 142 4.23 -12.00 7.35
C MET A 142 3.95 -13.16 6.38
N PRO A 143 3.38 -12.93 5.17
CA PRO A 143 2.82 -14.02 4.40
C PRO A 143 3.87 -14.88 3.69
N HIS A 144 4.96 -14.29 3.18
CA HIS A 144 5.79 -14.97 2.19
C HIS A 144 6.65 -16.10 2.75
N LEU A 145 7.67 -15.75 3.53
CA LEU A 145 8.66 -16.74 3.95
C LEU A 145 8.07 -17.84 4.85
N ASN A 146 7.06 -17.49 5.69
CA ASN A 146 6.33 -18.45 6.51
C ASN A 146 5.52 -19.45 5.69
N ALA A 147 5.02 -19.04 4.53
CA ALA A 147 4.29 -19.90 3.61
C ALA A 147 5.22 -20.64 2.62
N GLY A 148 6.55 -20.49 2.75
CA GLY A 148 7.49 -21.10 1.81
C GLY A 148 7.56 -20.40 0.45
N ILE A 149 7.12 -19.14 0.37
CA ILE A 149 7.03 -18.35 -0.85
C ILE A 149 8.07 -17.23 -0.83
N VAL A 150 8.66 -16.94 -1.98
CA VAL A 150 9.58 -15.79 -2.13
C VAL A 150 8.81 -14.49 -1.93
N PRO A 151 9.34 -13.53 -1.16
CA PRO A 151 8.76 -12.18 -1.00
C PRO A 151 8.95 -11.37 -2.29
N GLY A 152 8.13 -11.63 -3.32
CA GLY A 152 8.32 -11.18 -4.70
C GLY A 152 7.43 -10.05 -5.15
N ASP A 153 6.40 -9.70 -4.40
CA ASP A 153 5.33 -8.75 -4.73
C ASP A 153 5.70 -7.25 -4.60
N GLY A 154 6.99 -6.95 -4.40
CA GLY A 154 7.52 -5.59 -4.25
C GLY A 154 8.23 -5.35 -2.93
N VAL A 155 7.99 -6.15 -1.89
CA VAL A 155 8.67 -6.03 -0.60
C VAL A 155 10.19 -6.17 -0.75
N HIS A 156 10.66 -7.04 -1.67
CA HIS A 156 12.08 -7.24 -1.97
C HIS A 156 12.78 -6.02 -2.60
N ILE A 157 12.01 -5.07 -3.11
CA ILE A 157 12.51 -3.81 -3.69
C ILE A 157 12.42 -2.71 -2.64
N LEU A 158 11.22 -2.53 -2.09
CA LEU A 158 10.83 -1.34 -1.33
C LEU A 158 11.43 -1.35 0.09
N TRP A 159 11.42 -2.48 0.78
CA TRP A 159 12.02 -2.57 2.11
C TRP A 159 13.55 -2.40 2.10
N PRO A 160 14.32 -3.06 1.19
CA PRO A 160 15.76 -2.76 1.07
C PRO A 160 16.07 -1.33 0.63
N LEU A 161 15.17 -0.69 -0.12
CA LEU A 161 15.32 0.72 -0.48
C LEU A 161 15.12 1.63 0.74
N ALA A 162 14.10 1.37 1.56
CA ALA A 162 13.76 2.16 2.74
C ALA A 162 14.77 1.97 3.90
N LEU A 163 15.17 0.73 4.18
CA LEU A 163 16.05 0.39 5.30
C LEU A 163 17.55 0.38 4.95
N GLY A 164 17.87 0.48 3.67
CA GLY A 164 19.19 0.13 3.16
C GLY A 164 19.33 -1.37 2.89
N LEU A 165 20.19 -1.70 1.91
CA LEU A 165 20.28 -3.03 1.32
C LEU A 165 20.44 -4.17 2.34
N TYR A 166 21.36 -4.04 3.30
CA TYR A 166 21.64 -5.12 4.26
C TYR A 166 20.56 -5.22 5.34
N ARG A 167 20.08 -4.11 5.84
CA ARG A 167 19.03 -4.08 6.87
C ARG A 167 17.69 -4.59 6.32
N GLY A 168 17.34 -4.21 5.08
CA GLY A 168 16.13 -4.71 4.42
C GLY A 168 16.18 -6.21 4.15
N ARG A 169 17.35 -6.75 3.76
CA ARG A 169 17.53 -8.21 3.62
C ARG A 169 17.36 -8.94 4.96
N TYR A 170 17.92 -8.40 6.03
CA TYR A 170 17.74 -8.95 7.36
C TYR A 170 16.26 -8.95 7.75
N PHE A 171 15.56 -7.83 7.59
CA PHE A 171 14.12 -7.69 7.87
C PHE A 171 13.29 -8.78 7.18
N LEU A 172 13.48 -8.97 5.87
CA LEU A 172 12.74 -9.95 5.08
C LEU A 172 13.12 -11.41 5.43
N LEU A 173 14.41 -11.71 5.57
CA LEU A 173 14.88 -13.08 5.81
C LEU A 173 14.59 -13.57 7.23
N THR A 174 14.53 -12.67 8.21
CA THR A 174 14.21 -13.01 9.61
C THR A 174 12.75 -12.83 9.97
N GLN A 175 11.97 -12.24 9.03
CA GLN A 175 10.57 -11.87 9.28
C GLN A 175 10.40 -10.99 10.53
N GLU A 176 11.36 -10.10 10.71
CA GLU A 176 11.37 -9.19 11.84
C GLU A 176 10.10 -8.35 11.88
N LYS A 177 9.65 -8.07 13.10
CA LYS A 177 8.60 -7.08 13.37
C LYS A 177 9.25 -5.77 13.77
N LEU A 178 8.96 -4.70 13.04
CA LEU A 178 9.35 -3.35 13.41
C LEU A 178 8.16 -2.65 14.06
N THR A 179 8.33 -2.18 15.28
CA THR A 179 7.37 -1.26 15.92
C THR A 179 7.37 0.09 15.20
N ALA A 180 6.32 0.89 15.40
CA ALA A 180 6.26 2.26 14.88
C ALA A 180 7.48 3.09 15.29
N GLN A 181 7.92 2.97 16.54
CA GLN A 181 9.09 3.67 17.06
C GLN A 181 10.39 3.22 16.39
N GLN A 182 10.59 1.92 16.18
CA GLN A 182 11.76 1.40 15.45
C GLN A 182 11.74 1.85 13.98
N ALA A 183 10.58 1.83 13.33
CA ALA A 183 10.43 2.31 11.96
C ALA A 183 10.71 3.82 11.84
N TYR A 184 10.35 4.62 12.86
CA TYR A 184 10.70 6.03 12.98
C TYR A 184 12.22 6.23 13.12
N GLU A 185 12.87 5.49 14.01
CA GLU A 185 14.33 5.55 14.22
C GLU A 185 15.12 5.13 12.96
N LEU A 186 14.53 4.26 12.13
CA LEU A 186 15.07 3.84 10.83
C LEU A 186 14.68 4.76 9.67
N ASN A 187 14.04 5.90 9.93
CA ASN A 187 13.58 6.87 8.94
C ASN A 187 12.57 6.31 7.91
N VAL A 188 11.84 5.27 8.24
CA VAL A 188 10.72 4.73 7.44
C VAL A 188 9.44 5.49 7.75
N VAL A 189 9.16 5.73 9.03
CA VAL A 189 8.01 6.50 9.51
C VAL A 189 8.45 7.93 9.82
N HIS A 190 7.66 8.92 9.43
CA HIS A 190 7.99 10.34 9.63
C HIS A 190 7.52 10.89 10.98
N GLU A 191 6.37 10.42 11.46
CA GLU A 191 5.81 10.79 12.78
C GLU A 191 5.13 9.57 13.41
N VAL A 192 5.35 9.37 14.72
CA VAL A 192 4.60 8.39 15.53
C VAL A 192 3.65 9.15 16.44
N LEU A 193 2.39 8.78 16.42
CA LEU A 193 1.29 9.54 17.04
C LEU A 193 0.40 8.61 17.88
N PRO A 194 -0.25 9.14 18.94
CA PRO A 194 -1.37 8.45 19.55
C PRO A 194 -2.43 8.11 18.51
N GLN A 195 -3.02 6.92 18.60
CA GLN A 195 -4.05 6.45 17.66
C GLN A 195 -5.15 7.49 17.40
N SER A 196 -5.61 8.19 18.44
CA SER A 196 -6.66 9.20 18.36
C SER A 196 -6.27 10.46 17.58
N GLN A 197 -4.98 10.72 17.40
CA GLN A 197 -4.45 11.92 16.71
C GLN A 197 -4.01 11.64 15.28
N LEU A 198 -3.87 10.37 14.89
CA LEU A 198 -3.29 9.97 13.61
C LEU A 198 -4.02 10.60 12.42
N MET A 199 -5.34 10.44 12.35
CA MET A 199 -6.14 10.95 11.24
C MET A 199 -6.24 12.46 11.22
N GLU A 200 -6.34 13.10 12.40
CA GLU A 200 -6.34 14.56 12.50
C GLU A 200 -5.05 15.14 11.91
N ARG A 201 -3.89 14.54 12.26
CA ARG A 201 -2.58 14.94 11.74
C ARG A 201 -2.46 14.72 10.23
N ALA A 202 -2.93 13.59 9.71
CA ALA A 202 -2.94 13.32 8.28
C ALA A 202 -3.76 14.38 7.50
N TRP A 203 -4.94 14.72 8.00
CA TRP A 203 -5.78 15.76 7.43
C TRP A 203 -5.16 17.16 7.53
N GLU A 204 -4.47 17.49 8.62
CA GLU A 204 -3.76 18.76 8.79
C GLU A 204 -2.67 18.94 7.71
N ILE A 205 -1.84 17.91 7.51
CA ILE A 205 -0.80 17.90 6.47
C ILE A 205 -1.44 18.00 5.08
N ALA A 206 -2.48 17.20 4.82
CA ALA A 206 -3.20 17.21 3.55
C ALA A 206 -3.78 18.60 3.22
N ARG A 207 -4.41 19.27 4.20
CA ARG A 207 -4.93 20.65 4.02
C ARG A 207 -3.82 21.65 3.74
N THR A 208 -2.65 21.45 4.34
CA THR A 208 -1.49 22.33 4.10
C THR A 208 -0.96 22.15 2.68
N LEU A 209 -0.84 20.89 2.22
CA LEU A 209 -0.43 20.58 0.86
C LEU A 209 -1.47 21.07 -0.17
N ALA A 210 -2.74 20.89 0.10
CA ALA A 210 -3.82 21.27 -0.80
C ALA A 210 -3.92 22.80 -1.04
N LYS A 211 -3.22 23.63 -0.28
CA LYS A 211 -3.12 25.08 -0.54
C LYS A 211 -2.17 25.42 -1.70
N GLN A 212 -1.29 24.49 -2.09
CA GLN A 212 -0.33 24.72 -3.18
C GLN A 212 -1.04 24.76 -4.55
N PRO A 213 -0.50 25.46 -5.56
CA PRO A 213 -1.02 25.39 -6.91
C PRO A 213 -1.08 23.94 -7.41
N THR A 214 -2.18 23.56 -8.04
CA THR A 214 -2.45 22.15 -8.42
C THR A 214 -1.35 21.52 -9.27
N LEU A 215 -0.85 22.24 -10.29
CA LEU A 215 0.21 21.70 -11.16
C LEU A 215 1.54 21.59 -10.45
N ASN A 216 1.86 22.56 -9.56
CA ASN A 216 3.07 22.48 -8.75
C ASN A 216 3.06 21.25 -7.86
N LEU A 217 1.96 21.04 -7.10
CA LEU A 217 1.79 19.91 -6.21
C LEU A 217 1.94 18.58 -6.96
N ARG A 218 1.23 18.46 -8.08
CA ARG A 218 1.22 17.26 -8.93
C ARG A 218 2.58 16.94 -9.51
N TYR A 219 3.19 17.88 -10.22
CA TYR A 219 4.47 17.61 -10.87
C TYR A 219 5.65 17.53 -9.92
N THR A 220 5.52 18.08 -8.70
CA THR A 220 6.48 17.81 -7.63
C THR A 220 6.49 16.33 -7.30
N ARG A 221 5.31 15.69 -7.08
CA ARG A 221 5.25 14.25 -6.81
C ARG A 221 5.76 13.43 -8.00
N VAL A 222 5.34 13.78 -9.22
CA VAL A 222 5.82 13.10 -10.44
C VAL A 222 7.36 13.10 -10.51
N ALA A 223 7.99 14.23 -10.22
CA ALA A 223 9.44 14.34 -10.21
C ALA A 223 10.09 13.50 -9.09
N LEU A 224 9.56 13.57 -7.87
CA LEU A 224 10.08 12.85 -6.71
C LEU A 224 9.94 11.32 -6.84
N THR A 225 8.87 10.84 -7.44
CA THR A 225 8.59 9.40 -7.56
C THR A 225 9.21 8.74 -8.79
N GLN A 226 9.78 9.49 -9.74
CA GLN A 226 10.31 8.95 -11.00
C GLN A 226 11.31 7.79 -10.78
N ARG A 227 12.27 7.95 -9.87
CA ARG A 227 13.26 6.92 -9.57
C ARG A 227 12.62 5.67 -8.99
N LEU A 228 11.68 5.85 -8.08
CA LEU A 228 10.95 4.75 -7.43
C LEU A 228 10.13 3.96 -8.45
N LYS A 229 9.39 4.66 -9.33
CA LYS A 229 8.65 4.04 -10.44
C LYS A 229 9.54 3.18 -11.32
N ARG A 230 10.74 3.68 -11.66
CA ARG A 230 11.68 2.91 -12.48
C ARG A 230 12.13 1.63 -11.77
N LEU A 231 12.53 1.72 -10.50
CA LEU A 231 12.97 0.55 -9.72
C LEU A 231 11.87 -0.49 -9.59
N VAL A 232 10.63 -0.08 -9.31
CA VAL A 232 9.49 -0.99 -9.24
C VAL A 232 9.21 -1.62 -10.60
N ASN A 233 9.17 -0.83 -11.68
CA ASN A 233 8.93 -1.37 -13.03
C ASN A 233 10.01 -2.35 -13.50
N GLU A 234 11.27 -2.14 -13.13
CA GLU A 234 12.38 -3.02 -13.46
C GLU A 234 12.37 -4.33 -12.65
N GLY A 235 11.93 -4.29 -11.37
CA GLY A 235 12.08 -5.40 -10.44
C GLY A 235 10.82 -6.22 -10.15
N ILE A 236 9.62 -5.61 -10.23
CA ILE A 236 8.38 -6.26 -9.77
C ILE A 236 8.06 -7.55 -10.55
N GLY A 237 8.21 -7.53 -11.86
CA GLY A 237 7.95 -8.74 -12.68
C GLY A 237 8.93 -9.87 -12.41
N TYR A 238 10.19 -9.54 -12.08
CA TYR A 238 11.18 -10.54 -11.68
C TYR A 238 10.82 -11.17 -10.33
N GLY A 239 10.47 -10.35 -9.33
CA GLY A 239 10.07 -10.84 -8.01
C GLY A 239 8.84 -11.76 -8.07
N LEU A 240 7.76 -11.30 -8.70
CA LEU A 240 6.52 -12.08 -8.86
C LEU A 240 6.74 -13.39 -9.65
N ALA A 241 7.68 -13.43 -10.60
CA ALA A 241 8.00 -14.66 -11.30
C ALA A 241 8.70 -15.68 -10.38
N LEU A 242 9.62 -15.25 -9.51
CA LEU A 242 10.26 -16.11 -8.52
C LEU A 242 9.29 -16.57 -7.45
N GLU A 243 8.39 -15.68 -7.02
CA GLU A 243 7.29 -15.98 -6.10
C GLU A 243 6.39 -17.08 -6.67
N GLY A 244 6.02 -16.98 -7.97
CA GLY A 244 5.24 -18.00 -8.67
C GLY A 244 5.94 -19.34 -8.78
N ILE A 245 7.26 -19.37 -8.97
CA ILE A 245 8.04 -20.60 -8.96
C ILE A 245 7.89 -21.32 -7.60
N THR A 246 8.04 -20.58 -6.50
CA THR A 246 7.93 -21.17 -5.16
C THR A 246 6.48 -21.50 -4.80
N ALA A 247 5.49 -20.70 -5.22
CA ALA A 247 4.08 -21.01 -5.04
C ALA A 247 3.71 -22.33 -5.75
N THR A 248 4.21 -22.57 -6.96
CA THR A 248 3.97 -23.83 -7.66
C THR A 248 4.65 -25.04 -7.00
N ASP A 249 5.76 -24.83 -6.30
CA ASP A 249 6.48 -25.91 -5.59
C ASP A 249 5.75 -26.36 -4.31
N LEU A 250 4.83 -25.55 -3.76
CA LEU A 250 4.01 -25.95 -2.61
C LEU A 250 3.19 -27.22 -2.84
N ARG A 251 2.99 -27.64 -4.10
CA ARG A 251 2.38 -28.95 -4.42
C ARG A 251 3.22 -30.14 -3.97
N ASN A 252 4.52 -29.93 -3.79
CA ASN A 252 5.50 -30.99 -3.49
C ASN A 252 5.84 -31.04 -2.00
N THR A 253 5.33 -30.11 -1.21
CA THR A 253 5.51 -30.01 0.25
C THR A 253 4.27 -30.43 1.01
#